data_45b6963f9cb4fb0e8e43890ae63c941c
#
_entry.id   45b6963f9cb4fb0e8e43890ae63c941c
#
_cell.length_a   1.000
_cell.length_b   1.000
_cell.length_c   1.000
_cell.angle_alpha   90.00
_cell.angle_beta   90.00
_cell.angle_gamma   90.00
#
_symmetry.space_group_name_H-M   'P 1'
#
loop_
_entity.id
_entity.type
_entity.pdbx_description
1 polymer ?
#
loop_
_entity_poly.entity_id
_entity_poly.type
_entity_poly.pdbx_seq_one_letter_code
_entity_poly.pdbx_strand_id
1 'polypeptide(L)'
;MFKAAVFDMDGLMFDTERLVYDNWQQMMDEGGYPYSIEDFKQTVGRRKAEVQNFYFGRYGADFPYWELSEHGKQMYIDKVKRDGIPVKSGLYETLSYLKEKGCKIALATSTSRQTAEFNLESAGVTEYFDALVCGGDVKNGKPHPEVFLTAAAALGEKPEDCIAFEDSINGIKSAYAAGMTTVMVPDFLEPTDEIRPMIDCLCASLEQSILFMEKE
;
A
#
# COMPACT_ATOMS: atom_id res chain seq x y z
N MET A 1 21.81 -8.67 -8.35
CA MET A 1 21.48 -7.25 -8.05
C MET A 1 20.27 -6.86 -8.88
N PHE A 2 19.21 -6.35 -8.26
CA PHE A 2 17.95 -5.96 -8.90
C PHE A 2 18.14 -4.75 -9.82
N LYS A 3 17.45 -4.75 -10.98
CA LYS A 3 17.44 -3.62 -11.92
C LYS A 3 16.36 -2.60 -11.59
N ALA A 4 15.28 -3.07 -10.97
CA ALA A 4 14.16 -2.22 -10.57
C ALA A 4 13.55 -2.64 -9.24
N ALA A 5 12.94 -1.67 -8.56
CA ALA A 5 12.16 -1.84 -7.35
C ALA A 5 10.73 -1.33 -7.56
N VAL A 6 9.76 -2.10 -7.12
CA VAL A 6 8.34 -1.75 -7.24
C VAL A 6 7.73 -1.70 -5.84
N PHE A 7 7.25 -0.53 -5.44
CA PHE A 7 6.69 -0.27 -4.11
C PHE A 7 5.17 -0.24 -4.13
N ASP A 8 4.52 -0.91 -3.19
CA ASP A 8 3.20 -0.48 -2.77
C ASP A 8 3.30 0.84 -1.98
N MET A 9 2.16 1.44 -1.64
CA MET A 9 2.13 2.74 -0.96
C MET A 9 1.54 2.67 0.44
N ASP A 10 0.27 2.29 0.54
CA ASP A 10 -0.52 2.38 1.75
C ASP A 10 -0.17 1.26 2.72
N GLY A 11 0.22 1.58 3.96
CA GLY A 11 0.71 0.62 4.94
C GLY A 11 2.21 0.28 4.80
N LEU A 12 2.78 0.45 3.61
CA LEU A 12 4.21 0.17 3.34
C LEU A 12 5.09 1.42 3.42
N MET A 13 4.81 2.41 2.58
CA MET A 13 5.56 3.67 2.53
C MET A 13 5.05 4.68 3.55
N PHE A 14 3.74 4.71 3.72
CA PHE A 14 3.03 5.66 4.58
C PHE A 14 2.10 4.93 5.54
N ASP A 15 1.99 5.43 6.77
CA ASP A 15 1.06 4.91 7.79
C ASP A 15 -0.37 5.45 7.55
N THR A 16 -0.83 5.30 6.29
CA THR A 16 -2.13 5.78 5.83
C THR A 16 -3.28 4.95 6.36
N GLU A 17 -3.07 3.66 6.57
CA GLU A 17 -4.06 2.76 7.14
C GLU A 17 -4.43 3.18 8.57
N ARG A 18 -3.44 3.62 9.36
CA ARG A 18 -3.68 4.17 10.72
C ARG A 18 -4.48 5.47 10.65
N LEU A 19 -4.16 6.38 9.71
CA LEU A 19 -4.94 7.60 9.51
C LEU A 19 -6.40 7.32 9.14
N VAL A 20 -6.61 6.35 8.25
CA VAL A 20 -7.95 5.94 7.83
C VAL A 20 -8.70 5.32 9.01
N TYR A 21 -8.06 4.44 9.78
CA TYR A 21 -8.67 3.86 11.00
C TYR A 21 -9.09 4.94 12.00
N ASP A 22 -8.19 5.86 12.33
CA ASP A 22 -8.46 6.93 13.30
C ASP A 22 -9.64 7.81 12.87
N ASN A 23 -9.71 8.16 11.57
CA ASN A 23 -10.82 8.93 11.01
C ASN A 23 -12.15 8.14 11.09
N TRP A 24 -12.13 6.85 10.73
CA TRP A 24 -13.32 6.01 10.86
C TRP A 24 -13.74 5.85 12.32
N GLN A 25 -12.79 5.62 13.24
CA GLN A 25 -13.09 5.50 14.67
C GLN A 25 -13.79 6.75 15.17
N GLN A 26 -13.27 7.94 14.85
CA GLN A 26 -13.89 9.21 15.24
C GLN A 26 -15.33 9.34 14.71
N MET A 27 -15.55 9.10 13.41
CA MET A 27 -16.87 9.22 12.80
C MET A 27 -17.87 8.21 13.36
N MET A 28 -17.42 6.99 13.64
CA MET A 28 -18.24 5.93 14.20
C MET A 28 -18.66 6.26 15.65
N ASP A 29 -17.72 6.78 16.46
CA ASP A 29 -18.01 7.24 17.83
C ASP A 29 -19.01 8.39 17.84
N GLU A 30 -18.85 9.38 16.96
CA GLU A 30 -19.77 10.51 16.79
C GLU A 30 -21.17 10.05 16.36
N GLY A 31 -21.24 9.03 15.50
CA GLY A 31 -22.50 8.42 15.03
C GLY A 31 -23.12 7.42 16.00
N GLY A 32 -22.43 7.07 17.09
CA GLY A 32 -22.89 6.07 18.06
C GLY A 32 -22.83 4.63 17.56
N TYR A 33 -21.99 4.34 16.55
CA TYR A 33 -21.76 3.01 16.01
C TYR A 33 -20.60 2.31 16.73
N PRO A 34 -20.78 1.10 17.32
CA PRO A 34 -19.66 0.36 17.91
C PRO A 34 -18.67 -0.06 16.81
N TYR A 35 -17.41 0.38 16.94
CA TYR A 35 -16.35 0.13 15.97
C TYR A 35 -15.05 -0.23 16.68
N SER A 36 -14.25 -1.08 16.08
CA SER A 36 -13.00 -1.57 16.65
C SER A 36 -11.93 -1.75 15.59
N ILE A 37 -10.67 -1.89 16.03
CA ILE A 37 -9.55 -2.23 15.15
C ILE A 37 -9.78 -3.56 14.42
N GLU A 38 -10.47 -4.52 15.04
CA GLU A 38 -10.78 -5.80 14.42
C GLU A 38 -11.82 -5.65 13.29
N ASP A 39 -12.74 -4.68 13.40
CA ASP A 39 -13.66 -4.32 12.32
C ASP A 39 -12.91 -3.69 11.16
N PHE A 40 -11.97 -2.79 11.44
CA PHE A 40 -11.13 -2.17 10.43
C PHE A 40 -10.30 -3.21 9.66
N LYS A 41 -9.64 -4.13 10.36
CA LYS A 41 -8.88 -5.22 9.74
C LYS A 41 -9.68 -6.06 8.74
N GLN A 42 -11.02 -6.14 8.91
CA GLN A 42 -11.88 -6.81 7.93
C GLN A 42 -12.02 -6.02 6.63
N THR A 43 -11.61 -4.76 6.58
CA THR A 43 -11.72 -3.89 5.40
C THR A 43 -10.37 -3.67 4.69
N VAL A 44 -9.25 -3.88 5.39
CA VAL A 44 -7.89 -3.68 4.86
C VAL A 44 -7.65 -4.56 3.63
N GLY A 45 -7.13 -3.95 2.57
CA GLY A 45 -6.78 -4.63 1.32
C GLY A 45 -7.96 -5.14 0.49
N ARG A 46 -9.21 -4.79 0.87
CA ARG A 46 -10.43 -5.19 0.13
C ARG A 46 -10.85 -4.13 -0.89
N ARG A 47 -11.61 -4.60 -1.89
CA ARG A 47 -12.23 -3.71 -2.88
C ARG A 47 -13.35 -2.88 -2.23
N LYS A 48 -13.55 -1.65 -2.71
CA LYS A 48 -14.58 -0.72 -2.18
C LYS A 48 -15.97 -1.35 -2.03
N ALA A 49 -16.40 -2.18 -2.98
CA ALA A 49 -17.70 -2.87 -2.91
C ALA A 49 -17.76 -3.90 -1.77
N GLU A 50 -16.66 -4.59 -1.48
CA GLU A 50 -16.58 -5.57 -0.38
C GLU A 50 -16.58 -4.86 0.97
N VAL A 51 -15.88 -3.73 1.07
CA VAL A 51 -15.88 -2.86 2.25
C VAL A 51 -17.29 -2.33 2.53
N GLN A 52 -17.98 -1.83 1.51
CA GLN A 52 -19.37 -1.38 1.62
C GLN A 52 -20.28 -2.51 2.12
N ASN A 53 -20.19 -3.70 1.53
CA ASN A 53 -20.98 -4.85 1.93
C ASN A 53 -20.71 -5.27 3.38
N PHE A 54 -19.47 -5.17 3.83
CA PHE A 54 -19.12 -5.41 5.23
C PHE A 54 -19.87 -4.45 6.17
N TYR A 55 -19.82 -3.14 5.89
CA TYR A 55 -20.50 -2.15 6.74
C TYR A 55 -22.02 -2.30 6.72
N PHE A 56 -22.62 -2.56 5.56
CA PHE A 56 -24.06 -2.81 5.47
C PHE A 56 -24.47 -4.11 6.18
N GLY A 57 -23.66 -5.15 6.10
CA GLY A 57 -23.90 -6.38 6.85
C GLY A 57 -23.84 -6.20 8.36
N ARG A 58 -22.98 -5.29 8.84
CA ARG A 58 -22.74 -5.08 10.27
C ARG A 58 -23.72 -4.07 10.89
N TYR A 59 -24.07 -3.00 10.18
CA TYR A 59 -24.85 -1.86 10.71
C TYR A 59 -26.22 -1.70 10.08
N GLY A 60 -26.54 -2.48 9.06
CA GLY A 60 -27.81 -2.41 8.33
C GLY A 60 -27.75 -1.59 7.05
N ALA A 61 -28.77 -1.74 6.21
CA ALA A 61 -28.84 -1.10 4.89
C ALA A 61 -28.95 0.44 4.94
N ASP A 62 -29.41 0.98 6.06
CA ASP A 62 -29.56 2.43 6.29
C ASP A 62 -28.27 3.09 6.80
N PHE A 63 -27.19 2.32 6.97
CA PHE A 63 -25.89 2.85 7.39
C PHE A 63 -25.35 3.86 6.36
N PRO A 64 -24.98 5.09 6.76
CA PRO A 64 -24.61 6.17 5.84
C PRO A 64 -23.16 6.02 5.30
N TYR A 65 -22.86 4.84 4.74
CA TYR A 65 -21.50 4.48 4.30
C TYR A 65 -20.88 5.50 3.34
N TRP A 66 -21.64 5.98 2.36
CA TRP A 66 -21.11 6.89 1.34
C TRP A 66 -20.81 8.27 1.90
N GLU A 67 -21.67 8.77 2.79
CA GLU A 67 -21.48 10.05 3.47
C GLU A 67 -20.23 10.00 4.38
N LEU A 68 -20.12 8.97 5.20
CA LEU A 68 -18.97 8.77 6.07
C LEU A 68 -17.67 8.55 5.25
N SER A 69 -17.75 7.82 4.13
CA SER A 69 -16.58 7.60 3.26
C SER A 69 -16.07 8.92 2.64
N GLU A 70 -16.94 9.81 2.19
CA GLU A 70 -16.53 11.13 1.67
C GLU A 70 -16.03 12.05 2.78
N HIS A 71 -16.67 12.04 3.96
CA HIS A 71 -16.19 12.79 5.11
C HIS A 71 -14.81 12.31 5.55
N GLY A 72 -14.62 10.99 5.70
CA GLY A 72 -13.31 10.43 6.07
C GLY A 72 -12.19 10.76 5.07
N LYS A 73 -12.51 10.81 3.77
CA LYS A 73 -11.59 11.26 2.74
C LYS A 73 -11.20 12.74 2.93
N GLN A 74 -12.17 13.60 3.24
CA GLN A 74 -11.88 15.01 3.50
C GLN A 74 -11.02 15.18 4.77
N MET A 75 -11.35 14.46 5.86
CA MET A 75 -10.56 14.45 7.09
C MET A 75 -9.10 14.02 6.82
N TYR A 76 -8.92 12.98 5.97
CA TYR A 76 -7.59 12.52 5.55
C TYR A 76 -6.80 13.63 4.86
N ILE A 77 -7.39 14.28 3.84
CA ILE A 77 -6.77 15.35 3.08
C ILE A 77 -6.38 16.53 3.99
N ASP A 78 -7.29 16.95 4.88
CA ASP A 78 -7.06 18.06 5.79
C ASP A 78 -5.96 17.76 6.80
N LYS A 79 -5.92 16.52 7.32
CA LYS A 79 -4.88 16.07 8.25
C LYS A 79 -3.51 16.01 7.58
N VAL A 80 -3.42 15.43 6.38
CA VAL A 80 -2.17 15.38 5.62
C VAL A 80 -1.67 16.78 5.22
N LYS A 81 -2.56 17.69 4.83
CA LYS A 81 -2.18 19.09 4.54
C LYS A 81 -1.66 19.85 5.75
N ARG A 82 -2.20 19.58 6.93
CA ARG A 82 -1.83 20.25 8.17
C ARG A 82 -0.55 19.70 8.79
N ASP A 83 -0.42 18.37 8.84
CA ASP A 83 0.57 17.66 9.65
C ASP A 83 1.65 16.97 8.79
N GLY A 84 1.46 16.90 7.46
CA GLY A 84 2.21 16.02 6.57
C GLY A 84 1.70 14.58 6.59
N ILE A 85 2.11 13.78 5.61
CA ILE A 85 1.80 12.35 5.59
C ILE A 85 2.75 11.61 6.54
N PRO A 86 2.24 10.69 7.40
CA PRO A 86 3.11 9.90 8.26
C PRO A 86 3.89 8.86 7.44
N VAL A 87 5.22 8.97 7.48
CA VAL A 87 6.14 8.12 6.72
C VAL A 87 6.57 6.92 7.56
N LYS A 88 6.56 5.74 6.96
CA LYS A 88 7.02 4.49 7.60
C LYS A 88 8.56 4.48 7.69
N SER A 89 9.07 3.83 8.74
CA SER A 89 10.50 3.75 9.02
C SER A 89 11.29 3.12 7.87
N GLY A 90 12.40 3.76 7.52
CA GLY A 90 13.33 3.27 6.51
C GLY A 90 12.96 3.61 5.06
N LEU A 91 11.89 4.39 4.81
CA LEU A 91 11.50 4.75 3.44
C LEU A 91 12.59 5.54 2.73
N TYR A 92 13.04 6.63 3.31
CA TYR A 92 14.04 7.51 2.69
C TYR A 92 15.38 6.81 2.49
N GLU A 93 15.80 6.02 3.46
CA GLU A 93 17.02 5.23 3.42
C GLU A 93 16.97 4.20 2.29
N THR A 94 15.85 3.48 2.15
CA THR A 94 15.68 2.46 1.10
C THR A 94 15.61 3.08 -0.29
N LEU A 95 14.85 4.18 -0.46
CA LEU A 95 14.78 4.89 -1.75
C LEU A 95 16.15 5.43 -2.16
N SER A 96 16.88 6.05 -1.22
CA SER A 96 18.23 6.59 -1.47
C SER A 96 19.19 5.47 -1.84
N TYR A 97 19.20 4.36 -1.11
CA TYR A 97 20.02 3.18 -1.40
C TYR A 97 19.76 2.67 -2.82
N LEU A 98 18.51 2.51 -3.22
CA LEU A 98 18.14 2.03 -4.55
C LEU A 98 18.61 2.98 -5.66
N LYS A 99 18.46 4.29 -5.47
CA LYS A 99 18.97 5.28 -6.44
C LYS A 99 20.49 5.29 -6.54
N GLU A 100 21.22 5.15 -5.42
CA GLU A 100 22.66 5.03 -5.41
C GLU A 100 23.16 3.78 -6.17
N LYS A 101 22.36 2.69 -6.13
CA LYS A 101 22.65 1.47 -6.90
C LYS A 101 22.21 1.56 -8.37
N GLY A 102 21.64 2.68 -8.81
CA GLY A 102 21.14 2.87 -10.17
C GLY A 102 19.86 2.07 -10.48
N CYS A 103 19.14 1.65 -9.44
CA CYS A 103 17.89 0.92 -9.56
C CYS A 103 16.76 1.86 -9.99
N LYS A 104 15.95 1.46 -10.97
CA LYS A 104 14.73 2.19 -11.33
C LYS A 104 13.64 1.89 -10.30
N ILE A 105 12.79 2.86 -10.00
CA ILE A 105 11.77 2.73 -8.96
C ILE A 105 10.39 3.02 -9.53
N ALA A 106 9.42 2.14 -9.29
CA ALA A 106 8.02 2.37 -9.60
C ALA A 106 7.12 2.23 -8.39
N LEU A 107 6.00 2.95 -8.43
CA LEU A 107 4.87 2.75 -7.54
C LEU A 107 3.87 1.79 -8.19
N ALA A 108 3.31 0.86 -7.40
CA ALA A 108 2.24 -0.07 -7.79
C ALA A 108 1.16 -0.11 -6.70
N THR A 109 0.21 0.81 -6.74
CA THR A 109 -0.81 0.98 -5.71
C THR A 109 -2.23 0.76 -6.22
N SER A 110 -3.14 0.33 -5.32
CA SER A 110 -4.59 0.31 -5.57
C SER A 110 -5.25 1.69 -5.44
N THR A 111 -4.55 2.65 -4.90
CA THR A 111 -5.02 4.02 -4.67
C THR A 111 -5.12 4.81 -5.98
N SER A 112 -6.03 5.80 -6.02
CA SER A 112 -6.20 6.67 -7.20
C SER A 112 -4.96 7.50 -7.46
N ARG A 113 -4.68 7.81 -8.74
CA ARG A 113 -3.52 8.62 -9.15
C ARG A 113 -3.46 9.95 -8.40
N GLN A 114 -4.58 10.65 -8.31
CA GLN A 114 -4.66 11.95 -7.60
C GLN A 114 -4.21 11.85 -6.14
N THR A 115 -4.65 10.80 -5.44
CA THR A 115 -4.28 10.58 -4.02
C THR A 115 -2.82 10.13 -3.92
N ALA A 116 -2.36 9.26 -4.82
CA ALA A 116 -0.98 8.80 -4.82
C ALA A 116 0.02 9.96 -5.03
N GLU A 117 -0.22 10.79 -6.04
CA GLU A 117 0.60 11.98 -6.31
C GLU A 117 0.61 12.95 -5.12
N PHE A 118 -0.56 13.22 -4.52
CA PHE A 118 -0.68 14.04 -3.32
C PHE A 118 0.14 13.50 -2.15
N ASN A 119 0.11 12.18 -1.92
CA ASN A 119 0.86 11.53 -0.85
C ASN A 119 2.37 11.59 -1.09
N LEU A 120 2.82 11.27 -2.31
CA LEU A 120 4.24 11.35 -2.70
C LEU A 120 4.79 12.76 -2.57
N GLU A 121 4.02 13.77 -3.00
CA GLU A 121 4.38 15.18 -2.89
C GLU A 121 4.47 15.61 -1.43
N SER A 122 3.50 15.22 -0.59
CA SER A 122 3.49 15.51 0.85
C SER A 122 4.69 14.94 1.59
N ALA A 123 5.19 13.76 1.15
CA ALA A 123 6.40 13.14 1.71
C ALA A 123 7.70 13.66 1.08
N GLY A 124 7.64 14.43 0.00
CA GLY A 124 8.83 14.89 -0.73
C GLY A 124 9.61 13.77 -1.44
N VAL A 125 8.92 12.70 -1.87
CA VAL A 125 9.57 11.52 -2.49
C VAL A 125 9.22 11.32 -3.97
N THR A 126 8.46 12.22 -4.57
CA THR A 126 8.02 12.10 -5.98
C THR A 126 9.17 11.85 -6.95
N GLU A 127 10.30 12.54 -6.77
CA GLU A 127 11.47 12.46 -7.66
C GLU A 127 12.20 11.12 -7.63
N TYR A 128 11.93 10.28 -6.63
CA TYR A 128 12.49 8.92 -6.59
C TYR A 128 11.84 7.98 -7.61
N PHE A 129 10.61 8.25 -8.03
CA PHE A 129 9.82 7.33 -8.85
C PHE A 129 9.94 7.63 -10.33
N ASP A 130 10.39 6.62 -11.09
CA ASP A 130 10.51 6.67 -12.55
C ASP A 130 9.17 6.34 -13.24
N ALA A 131 8.26 5.65 -12.53
CA ALA A 131 6.90 5.35 -13.01
C ALA A 131 5.90 5.20 -11.85
N LEU A 132 4.64 5.55 -12.12
CA LEU A 132 3.52 5.37 -11.20
C LEU A 132 2.44 4.53 -11.88
N VAL A 133 2.02 3.43 -11.26
CA VAL A 133 0.87 2.61 -11.66
C VAL A 133 -0.14 2.60 -10.53
N CYS A 134 -1.30 3.18 -10.78
CA CYS A 134 -2.35 3.41 -9.79
C CYS A 134 -3.59 2.56 -10.08
N GLY A 135 -4.52 2.47 -9.14
CA GLY A 135 -5.70 1.60 -9.25
C GLY A 135 -6.56 1.82 -10.49
N GLY A 136 -6.56 3.04 -11.07
CA GLY A 136 -7.28 3.35 -12.30
C GLY A 136 -6.55 2.97 -13.59
N ASP A 137 -5.27 2.59 -13.53
CA ASP A 137 -4.44 2.29 -14.70
C ASP A 137 -4.49 0.81 -15.09
N VAL A 138 -5.09 -0.04 -14.24
CA VAL A 138 -5.20 -1.48 -14.45
C VAL A 138 -6.65 -1.94 -14.39
N LYS A 139 -6.95 -2.99 -15.13
CA LYS A 139 -8.29 -3.59 -15.14
C LYS A 139 -8.53 -4.48 -13.92
N ASN A 140 -7.51 -5.22 -13.50
CA ASN A 140 -7.59 -6.16 -12.40
C ASN A 140 -6.65 -5.71 -11.28
N GLY A 141 -7.23 -5.37 -10.12
CA GLY A 141 -6.45 -5.01 -8.93
C GLY A 141 -5.86 -6.25 -8.22
N LYS A 142 -4.98 -6.00 -7.24
CA LYS A 142 -4.43 -7.03 -6.34
C LYS A 142 -5.55 -7.93 -5.78
N PRO A 143 -5.39 -9.26 -5.76
CA PRO A 143 -4.17 -10.04 -5.90
C PRO A 143 -3.78 -10.42 -7.36
N HIS A 144 -4.48 -9.88 -8.39
CA HIS A 144 -4.07 -10.11 -9.77
C HIS A 144 -2.72 -9.42 -10.04
N PRO A 145 -1.78 -10.03 -10.81
CA PRO A 145 -0.42 -9.50 -10.99
C PRO A 145 -0.32 -8.24 -11.87
N GLU A 146 -1.42 -7.80 -12.46
CA GLU A 146 -1.42 -6.77 -13.52
C GLU A 146 -0.73 -5.46 -13.09
N VAL A 147 -0.94 -4.99 -11.85
CA VAL A 147 -0.35 -3.75 -11.38
C VAL A 147 1.19 -3.82 -11.33
N PHE A 148 1.74 -4.93 -10.84
CA PHE A 148 3.19 -5.15 -10.77
C PHE A 148 3.80 -5.40 -12.14
N LEU A 149 3.13 -6.19 -13.00
CA LEU A 149 3.55 -6.39 -14.39
C LEU A 149 3.57 -5.08 -15.18
N THR A 150 2.55 -4.24 -14.99
CA THR A 150 2.47 -2.91 -15.63
C THR A 150 3.59 -2.01 -15.13
N ALA A 151 3.91 -2.05 -13.82
CA ALA A 151 5.00 -1.29 -13.24
C ALA A 151 6.38 -1.70 -13.80
N ALA A 152 6.66 -3.01 -13.88
CA ALA A 152 7.89 -3.51 -14.50
C ALA A 152 7.99 -3.09 -15.98
N ALA A 153 6.91 -3.22 -16.74
CA ALA A 153 6.86 -2.81 -18.14
C ALA A 153 7.08 -1.29 -18.31
N ALA A 154 6.52 -0.45 -17.42
CA ALA A 154 6.73 1.00 -17.45
C ALA A 154 8.20 1.39 -17.18
N LEU A 155 8.92 0.59 -16.38
CA LEU A 155 10.36 0.75 -16.16
C LEU A 155 11.22 0.15 -17.29
N GLY A 156 10.62 -0.63 -18.20
CA GLY A 156 11.35 -1.36 -19.27
C GLY A 156 12.16 -2.53 -18.75
N GLU A 157 11.77 -3.10 -17.58
CA GLU A 157 12.46 -4.21 -16.95
C GLU A 157 11.59 -5.48 -16.95
N LYS A 158 12.23 -6.63 -16.83
CA LYS A 158 11.53 -7.89 -16.68
C LYS A 158 11.16 -8.12 -15.21
N PRO A 159 9.99 -8.75 -14.92
CA PRO A 159 9.58 -9.01 -13.55
C PRO A 159 10.62 -9.78 -12.71
N GLU A 160 11.31 -10.76 -13.31
CA GLU A 160 12.36 -11.53 -12.64
C GLU A 160 13.60 -10.72 -12.24
N ASP A 161 13.80 -9.54 -12.83
CA ASP A 161 14.87 -8.59 -12.47
C ASP A 161 14.39 -7.55 -11.45
N CYS A 162 13.13 -7.61 -10.99
CA CYS A 162 12.52 -6.65 -10.09
C CYS A 162 12.36 -7.21 -8.67
N ILE A 163 12.49 -6.32 -7.68
CA ILE A 163 12.12 -6.55 -6.29
C ILE A 163 10.84 -5.78 -5.97
N ALA A 164 9.87 -6.42 -5.36
CA ALA A 164 8.60 -5.83 -4.93
C ALA A 164 8.54 -5.70 -3.41
N PHE A 165 8.11 -4.54 -2.93
CA PHE A 165 7.89 -4.25 -1.52
C PHE A 165 6.41 -4.10 -1.24
N GLU A 166 5.91 -4.80 -0.24
CA GLU A 166 4.50 -4.91 0.11
C GLU A 166 4.27 -5.14 1.60
N ASP A 167 3.10 -4.72 2.10
CA ASP A 167 2.66 -4.93 3.48
C ASP A 167 1.48 -5.92 3.59
N SER A 168 0.77 -6.15 2.47
CA SER A 168 -0.53 -6.83 2.45
C SER A 168 -0.48 -8.24 1.85
N ILE A 169 -1.42 -9.08 2.29
CA ILE A 169 -1.59 -10.46 1.77
C ILE A 169 -1.89 -10.46 0.26
N ASN A 170 -2.80 -9.58 -0.17
CA ASN A 170 -3.19 -9.49 -1.58
C ASN A 170 -2.06 -8.94 -2.46
N GLY A 171 -1.27 -8.02 -1.92
CA GLY A 171 -0.14 -7.46 -2.62
C GLY A 171 0.99 -8.47 -2.79
N ILE A 172 1.34 -9.22 -1.75
CA ILE A 172 2.32 -10.32 -1.85
C ILE A 172 1.88 -11.35 -2.90
N LYS A 173 0.61 -11.78 -2.88
CA LYS A 173 0.07 -12.68 -3.93
C LYS A 173 0.23 -12.09 -5.33
N SER A 174 -0.02 -10.80 -5.48
CA SER A 174 0.09 -10.08 -6.75
C SER A 174 1.54 -10.00 -7.26
N ALA A 175 2.48 -9.59 -6.39
CA ALA A 175 3.89 -9.48 -6.72
C ALA A 175 4.53 -10.85 -7.03
N TYR A 176 4.22 -11.88 -6.22
CA TYR A 176 4.65 -13.26 -6.45
C TYR A 176 4.12 -13.81 -7.78
N ALA A 177 2.83 -13.60 -8.07
CA ALA A 177 2.23 -14.02 -9.34
C ALA A 177 2.80 -13.26 -10.55
N ALA A 178 3.34 -12.06 -10.35
CA ALA A 178 4.08 -11.31 -11.36
C ALA A 178 5.49 -11.88 -11.61
N GLY A 179 6.00 -12.76 -10.75
CA GLY A 179 7.35 -13.35 -10.85
C GLY A 179 8.46 -12.44 -10.33
N MET A 180 8.15 -11.52 -9.42
CA MET A 180 9.13 -10.65 -8.77
C MET A 180 9.68 -11.29 -7.50
N THR A 181 10.88 -10.88 -7.07
CA THR A 181 11.35 -11.12 -5.70
C THR A 181 10.50 -10.31 -4.73
N THR A 182 9.96 -10.95 -3.68
CA THR A 182 8.98 -10.33 -2.80
C THR A 182 9.55 -10.05 -1.41
N VAL A 183 9.45 -8.81 -0.99
CA VAL A 183 9.75 -8.34 0.36
C VAL A 183 8.47 -7.93 1.04
N MET A 184 8.15 -8.55 2.18
CA MET A 184 7.01 -8.15 3.01
C MET A 184 7.47 -7.36 4.23
N VAL A 185 6.86 -6.19 4.43
CA VAL A 185 6.98 -5.38 5.64
C VAL A 185 5.57 -5.24 6.22
N PRO A 186 5.14 -6.14 7.12
CA PRO A 186 3.77 -6.18 7.63
C PRO A 186 3.34 -4.88 8.31
N ASP A 187 2.08 -4.48 8.10
CA ASP A 187 1.44 -3.38 8.83
C ASP A 187 0.32 -3.92 9.75
N PHE A 188 -0.95 -3.86 9.34
CA PHE A 188 -2.07 -4.38 10.15
C PHE A 188 -2.23 -5.90 10.14
N LEU A 189 -1.73 -6.57 9.10
CA LEU A 189 -1.92 -8.00 8.90
C LEU A 189 -0.58 -8.72 8.84
N GLU A 190 -0.41 -9.69 9.73
CA GLU A 190 0.74 -10.61 9.69
C GLU A 190 0.60 -11.61 8.53
N PRO A 191 1.73 -12.11 8.00
CA PRO A 191 1.72 -13.11 6.94
C PRO A 191 1.06 -14.41 7.43
N THR A 192 0.09 -14.90 6.65
CA THR A 192 -0.54 -16.20 6.88
C THR A 192 0.34 -17.35 6.38
N ASP A 193 0.08 -18.58 6.84
CA ASP A 193 0.80 -19.77 6.38
C ASP A 193 0.69 -19.97 4.87
N GLU A 194 -0.43 -19.51 4.25
CA GLU A 194 -0.65 -19.56 2.81
C GLU A 194 0.36 -18.73 2.03
N ILE A 195 0.68 -17.51 2.49
CA ILE A 195 1.56 -16.60 1.74
C ILE A 195 3.03 -16.67 2.17
N ARG A 196 3.35 -17.33 3.29
CA ARG A 196 4.76 -17.46 3.73
C ARG A 196 5.69 -18.02 2.65
N PRO A 197 5.31 -19.04 1.84
CA PRO A 197 6.15 -19.53 0.75
C PRO A 197 6.32 -18.54 -0.41
N MET A 198 5.54 -17.47 -0.45
CA MET A 198 5.58 -16.43 -1.47
C MET A 198 6.44 -15.23 -1.05
N ILE A 199 7.06 -15.26 0.14
CA ILE A 199 7.83 -14.15 0.71
C ILE A 199 9.30 -14.54 0.72
N ASP A 200 10.12 -13.85 -0.10
CA ASP A 200 11.56 -14.06 -0.14
C ASP A 200 12.26 -13.40 1.05
N CYS A 201 11.75 -12.25 1.52
CA CYS A 201 12.24 -11.56 2.70
C CYS A 201 11.10 -10.98 3.52
N LEU A 202 11.05 -11.33 4.82
CA LEU A 202 10.14 -10.75 5.80
C LEU A 202 10.92 -9.78 6.70
N CYS A 203 10.56 -8.49 6.67
CA CYS A 203 11.26 -7.43 7.39
C CYS A 203 10.29 -6.72 8.35
N ALA A 204 10.82 -6.17 9.45
CA ALA A 204 10.05 -5.32 10.35
C ALA A 204 10.01 -3.85 9.89
N SER A 205 10.89 -3.44 8.97
CA SER A 205 10.91 -2.11 8.35
C SER A 205 11.54 -2.15 6.97
N LEU A 206 11.30 -1.12 6.16
CA LEU A 206 11.92 -0.99 4.83
C LEU A 206 13.45 -0.97 4.92
N GLU A 207 14.03 -0.30 5.90
CA GLU A 207 15.48 -0.24 6.10
C GLU A 207 16.12 -1.63 6.25
N GLN A 208 15.45 -2.56 6.93
CA GLN A 208 15.97 -3.92 7.09
C GLN A 208 16.09 -4.68 5.77
N SER A 209 15.31 -4.33 4.76
CA SER A 209 15.37 -4.94 3.44
C SER A 209 16.70 -4.64 2.71
N ILE A 210 17.41 -3.58 3.08
CA ILE A 210 18.72 -3.22 2.50
C ILE A 210 19.71 -4.36 2.72
N LEU A 211 19.71 -4.96 3.93
CA LEU A 211 20.61 -6.11 4.24
C LEU A 211 20.30 -7.36 3.40
N PHE A 212 19.05 -7.53 2.98
CA PHE A 212 18.68 -8.59 2.05
C PHE A 212 19.19 -8.28 0.64
N MET A 213 18.95 -7.07 0.15
CA MET A 213 19.37 -6.64 -1.19
C MET A 213 20.90 -6.63 -1.38
N GLU A 214 21.68 -6.44 -0.30
CA GLU A 214 23.15 -6.50 -0.36
C GLU A 214 23.71 -7.91 -0.56
N LYS A 215 22.90 -8.95 -0.33
CA LYS A 215 23.31 -10.35 -0.46
C LYS A 215 22.95 -10.97 -1.81
N GLU A 216 22.02 -10.33 -2.54
CA GLU A 216 21.54 -10.73 -3.85
C GLU A 216 22.29 -10.00 -4.99
#